data_41880f557997296840e9adceb2184ed7
#
_entry.id   41880f557997296840e9adceb2184ed7
#
_cell.length_a   1.000
_cell.length_b   1.000
_cell.length_c   1.000
_cell.angle_alpha   90.00
_cell.angle_beta   90.00
_cell.angle_gamma   90.00
#
_symmetry.space_group_name_H-M   'P 1'
#
loop_
_entity.id
_entity.type
_entity.pdbx_description
1 polymer ?
#
loop_
_entity_poly.entity_id
_entity_poly.type
_entity_poly.pdbx_seq_one_letter_code
_entity_poly.pdbx_strand_id
1 'polypeptide(L)'
;KTACTKHTISALSLYNAVLEDIRRLANEALDDARQMISSIAERLGKDEKDSVRQAERELKKATKRLAELDKLFAKLYEEHINGKVSERNYNSLSAAYETEQTELESRITELNSVIKAERENGENAENFVDLIKQYADIDELTQALLNTLIDRIEVHEPEDVDGEFIQKLDVYYKFVGRLD
;
A
#
# COMPACT_ATOMS: atom_id res chain seq x y z
N LYS A 1 -24.94 -25.40 2.44
CA LYS A 1 -24.23 -25.71 1.19
C LYS A 1 -24.82 -24.80 0.12
N THR A 2 -24.25 -23.66 -0.12
CA THR A 2 -24.55 -22.80 -1.27
C THR A 2 -24.06 -23.56 -2.51
N ALA A 3 -24.99 -23.98 -3.36
CA ALA A 3 -24.63 -24.55 -4.66
C ALA A 3 -23.98 -23.46 -5.48
N CYS A 4 -22.81 -23.73 -6.05
CA CYS A 4 -22.14 -22.84 -6.97
C CYS A 4 -23.02 -22.74 -8.23
N THR A 5 -23.55 -21.57 -8.50
CA THR A 5 -24.31 -21.27 -9.73
C THR A 5 -23.37 -21.14 -10.90
N LYS A 6 -23.85 -21.54 -12.09
CA LYS A 6 -23.03 -21.60 -13.29
C LYS A 6 -22.90 -20.19 -13.89
N HIS A 7 -21.76 -19.55 -13.65
CA HIS A 7 -21.44 -18.26 -14.28
C HIS A 7 -20.84 -18.52 -15.68
N THR A 8 -21.53 -18.08 -16.73
CA THR A 8 -21.03 -18.21 -18.11
C THR A 8 -21.11 -16.86 -18.79
N ILE A 9 -19.97 -16.40 -19.32
CA ILE A 9 -19.88 -15.26 -20.21
C ILE A 9 -19.39 -15.73 -21.57
N SER A 10 -19.81 -15.08 -22.66
CA SER A 10 -19.24 -15.38 -23.96
C SER A 10 -17.80 -14.90 -24.04
N ALA A 11 -16.93 -15.65 -24.71
CA ALA A 11 -15.54 -15.26 -24.91
C ALA A 11 -15.42 -13.89 -25.61
N LEU A 12 -16.32 -13.61 -26.56
CA LEU A 12 -16.34 -12.35 -27.27
C LEU A 12 -16.76 -11.18 -26.35
N SER A 13 -17.76 -11.37 -25.51
CA SER A 13 -18.20 -10.34 -24.54
C SER A 13 -17.11 -10.03 -23.53
N LEU A 14 -16.46 -11.05 -23.00
CA LEU A 14 -15.32 -10.88 -22.09
C LEU A 14 -14.17 -10.14 -22.77
N TYR A 15 -13.81 -10.56 -24.00
CA TYR A 15 -12.75 -9.93 -24.79
C TYR A 15 -13.01 -8.43 -25.00
N ASN A 16 -14.22 -8.09 -25.47
CA ASN A 16 -14.59 -6.70 -25.73
C ASN A 16 -14.60 -5.86 -24.44
N ALA A 17 -15.17 -6.38 -23.36
CA ALA A 17 -15.21 -5.67 -22.08
C ALA A 17 -13.80 -5.36 -21.54
N VAL A 18 -12.88 -6.32 -21.61
CA VAL A 18 -11.50 -6.13 -21.18
C VAL A 18 -10.75 -5.14 -22.08
N LEU A 19 -10.96 -5.22 -23.41
CA LEU A 19 -10.35 -4.29 -24.35
C LEU A 19 -10.82 -2.85 -24.13
N GLU A 20 -12.11 -2.66 -23.91
CA GLU A 20 -12.71 -1.36 -23.64
C GLU A 20 -12.22 -0.79 -22.30
N ASP A 21 -12.11 -1.62 -21.25
CA ASP A 21 -11.63 -1.19 -19.94
C ASP A 21 -10.17 -0.74 -19.99
N ILE A 22 -9.30 -1.50 -20.68
CA ILE A 22 -7.89 -1.12 -20.87
C ILE A 22 -7.78 0.21 -21.65
N ARG A 23 -8.56 0.38 -22.74
CA ARG A 23 -8.58 1.63 -23.52
C ARG A 23 -9.07 2.81 -22.68
N ARG A 24 -10.12 2.63 -21.89
CA ARG A 24 -10.66 3.64 -21.00
C ARG A 24 -9.59 4.11 -20.02
N LEU A 25 -8.96 3.18 -19.29
CA LEU A 25 -7.91 3.49 -18.33
C LEU A 25 -6.69 4.15 -19.00
N ALA A 26 -6.29 3.69 -20.18
CA ALA A 26 -5.18 4.29 -20.92
C ALA A 26 -5.47 5.74 -21.34
N ASN A 27 -6.69 6.02 -21.79
CA ASN A 27 -7.09 7.39 -22.12
C ASN A 27 -7.19 8.28 -20.87
N GLU A 28 -7.75 7.79 -19.76
CA GLU A 28 -7.75 8.50 -18.49
C GLU A 28 -6.31 8.83 -18.02
N ALA A 29 -5.38 7.89 -18.20
CA ALA A 29 -3.97 8.09 -17.87
C ALA A 29 -3.28 9.11 -18.79
N LEU A 30 -3.69 9.23 -20.05
CA LEU A 30 -3.20 10.25 -20.99
C LEU A 30 -3.75 11.63 -20.65
N ASP A 31 -5.03 11.71 -20.27
CA ASP A 31 -5.71 12.96 -19.95
C ASP A 31 -5.20 13.58 -18.64
N ASP A 32 -5.13 12.82 -17.55
CA ASP A 32 -4.58 13.27 -16.27
C ASP A 32 -3.87 12.16 -15.48
N ALA A 33 -2.62 11.90 -15.86
CA ALA A 33 -1.77 10.93 -15.18
C ALA A 33 -1.60 11.21 -13.67
N ARG A 34 -1.53 12.49 -13.28
CA ARG A 34 -1.29 12.85 -11.88
C ARG A 34 -2.50 12.55 -11.01
N GLN A 35 -3.69 12.84 -11.52
CA GLN A 35 -4.94 12.51 -10.83
C GLN A 35 -5.09 11.00 -10.71
N MET A 36 -4.82 10.25 -11.79
CA MET A 36 -4.90 8.79 -11.78
C MET A 36 -3.91 8.17 -10.79
N ILE A 37 -2.65 8.59 -10.78
CA ILE A 37 -1.64 8.15 -9.80
C ILE A 37 -2.13 8.43 -8.37
N SER A 38 -2.64 9.63 -8.11
CA SER A 38 -3.15 9.98 -6.78
C SER A 38 -4.31 9.10 -6.36
N SER A 39 -5.29 8.87 -7.23
CA SER A 39 -6.46 8.03 -6.92
C SER A 39 -6.10 6.57 -6.70
N ILE A 40 -5.17 6.02 -7.48
CA ILE A 40 -4.66 4.66 -7.29
C ILE A 40 -3.90 4.55 -5.97
N ALA A 41 -2.98 5.47 -5.70
CA ALA A 41 -2.23 5.48 -4.45
C ALA A 41 -3.15 5.60 -3.23
N GLU A 42 -4.19 6.45 -3.28
CA GLU A 42 -5.21 6.56 -2.23
C GLU A 42 -6.00 5.27 -2.01
N ARG A 43 -6.26 4.48 -3.05
CA ARG A 43 -6.95 3.18 -2.94
C ARG A 43 -6.06 2.08 -2.38
N LEU A 44 -4.77 2.07 -2.77
CA LEU A 44 -3.80 1.09 -2.28
C LEU A 44 -3.47 1.31 -0.82
N GLY A 45 -3.43 2.55 -0.39
CA GLY A 45 -3.20 2.95 0.98
C GLY A 45 -4.39 3.77 1.49
N LYS A 46 -5.23 3.26 2.37
CA LYS A 46 -6.38 3.99 2.91
C LYS A 46 -5.94 5.07 3.90
N ASP A 47 -6.04 6.35 3.54
CA ASP A 47 -5.87 7.56 4.40
C ASP A 47 -4.43 8.12 4.55
N GLU A 48 -3.75 8.75 3.48
CA GLU A 48 -2.33 8.53 3.56
C GLU A 48 -1.31 9.60 3.37
N LYS A 49 -1.55 10.67 2.74
CA LYS A 49 -0.52 11.74 2.68
C LYS A 49 -0.24 12.35 4.05
N ASP A 50 -1.28 12.40 4.89
CA ASP A 50 -1.14 12.92 6.26
C ASP A 50 -0.56 11.85 7.20
N SER A 51 -0.88 10.55 6.98
CA SER A 51 -0.37 9.45 7.80
C SER A 51 1.14 9.24 7.61
N VAL A 52 1.65 9.27 6.37
CA VAL A 52 3.09 9.19 6.09
C VAL A 52 3.84 10.35 6.72
N ARG A 53 3.35 11.58 6.53
CA ARG A 53 3.98 12.76 7.16
C ARG A 53 3.96 12.68 8.68
N GLN A 54 2.90 12.15 9.26
CA GLN A 54 2.81 11.92 10.68
C GLN A 54 3.78 10.82 11.11
N ALA A 55 3.84 9.71 10.40
CA ALA A 55 4.78 8.61 10.66
C ALA A 55 6.24 9.08 10.57
N GLU A 56 6.60 9.89 9.58
CA GLU A 56 7.95 10.47 9.46
C GLU A 56 8.29 11.41 10.62
N ARG A 57 7.33 12.22 11.08
CA ARG A 57 7.52 13.08 12.26
C ARG A 57 7.69 12.29 13.54
N GLU A 58 6.89 11.23 13.72
CA GLU A 58 6.98 10.33 14.87
C GLU A 58 8.30 9.55 14.84
N LEU A 59 8.69 9.04 13.68
CA LEU A 59 9.97 8.34 13.47
C LEU A 59 11.16 9.23 13.88
N LYS A 60 11.16 10.49 13.44
CA LYS A 60 12.19 11.45 13.81
C LYS A 60 12.23 11.71 15.32
N LYS A 61 11.06 11.81 15.98
CA LYS A 61 10.98 11.99 17.44
C LYS A 61 11.47 10.74 18.18
N ALA A 62 11.03 9.55 17.77
CA ALA A 62 11.42 8.28 18.38
C ALA A 62 12.94 8.05 18.26
N THR A 63 13.50 8.25 17.06
CA THR A 63 14.96 8.12 16.83
C THR A 63 15.77 9.11 17.66
N LYS A 64 15.28 10.36 17.76
CA LYS A 64 15.94 11.37 18.60
C LYS A 64 15.90 10.97 20.08
N ARG A 65 14.75 10.49 20.56
CA ARG A 65 14.57 10.07 21.94
C ARG A 65 15.46 8.87 22.28
N LEU A 66 15.55 7.90 21.37
CA LEU A 66 16.44 6.74 21.53
C LEU A 66 17.90 7.19 21.70
N ALA A 67 18.39 8.08 20.86
CA ALA A 67 19.75 8.64 20.98
C ALA A 67 19.97 9.50 22.26
N GLU A 68 18.92 10.09 22.79
CA GLU A 68 18.98 10.77 24.11
C GLU A 68 19.08 9.78 25.25
N LEU A 69 18.33 8.65 25.20
CA LEU A 69 18.38 7.59 26.19
C LEU A 69 19.77 6.96 26.26
N ASP A 70 20.42 6.71 25.12
CA ASP A 70 21.80 6.19 25.08
C ASP A 70 22.75 7.09 25.85
N LYS A 71 22.62 8.40 25.68
CA LYS A 71 23.46 9.39 26.41
C LYS A 71 23.13 9.43 27.91
N LEU A 72 21.85 9.32 28.26
CA LEU A 72 21.40 9.29 29.62
C LEU A 72 21.89 8.02 30.33
N PHE A 73 21.84 6.89 29.64
CA PHE A 73 22.35 5.61 30.17
C PHE A 73 23.87 5.67 30.42
N ALA A 74 24.63 6.17 29.44
CA ALA A 74 26.07 6.35 29.60
C ALA A 74 26.41 7.24 30.82
N LYS A 75 25.68 8.35 30.97
CA LYS A 75 25.87 9.25 32.13
C LYS A 75 25.47 8.59 33.44
N LEU A 76 24.37 7.85 33.47
CA LEU A 76 23.92 7.11 34.64
C LEU A 76 24.99 6.10 35.09
N TYR A 77 25.59 5.39 34.13
CA TYR A 77 26.68 4.45 34.39
C TYR A 77 27.91 5.14 34.98
N GLU A 78 28.34 6.27 34.43
CA GLU A 78 29.47 7.05 34.94
C GLU A 78 29.21 7.56 36.40
N GLU A 79 28.02 8.09 36.67
CA GLU A 79 27.65 8.59 38.00
C GLU A 79 27.54 7.44 39.03
N HIS A 80 27.12 6.25 38.60
CA HIS A 80 27.08 5.05 39.43
C HIS A 80 28.51 4.61 39.84
N ILE A 81 29.43 4.51 38.88
CA ILE A 81 30.84 4.14 39.15
C ILE A 81 31.50 5.16 40.05
N ASN A 82 31.17 6.44 39.93
CA ASN A 82 31.68 7.51 40.78
C ASN A 82 31.03 7.55 42.17
N GLY A 83 30.13 6.60 42.48
CA GLY A 83 29.48 6.48 43.79
C GLY A 83 28.41 7.53 44.09
N LYS A 84 27.99 8.32 43.07
CA LYS A 84 26.94 9.35 43.21
C LYS A 84 25.54 8.79 43.12
N VAL A 85 25.36 7.64 42.48
CA VAL A 85 24.09 6.94 42.33
C VAL A 85 24.18 5.59 43.03
N SER A 86 23.25 5.34 43.97
CA SER A 86 23.18 4.06 44.66
C SER A 86 22.82 2.91 43.69
N GLU A 87 23.29 1.69 43.99
CA GLU A 87 23.00 0.49 43.20
C GLU A 87 21.49 0.28 42.97
N ARG A 88 20.67 0.51 44.01
CA ARG A 88 19.21 0.42 43.88
C ARG A 88 18.64 1.37 42.84
N ASN A 89 19.08 2.64 42.85
CA ASN A 89 18.60 3.67 41.94
C ASN A 89 19.15 3.41 40.53
N TYR A 90 20.39 2.97 40.41
CA TYR A 90 20.99 2.56 39.14
C TYR A 90 20.17 1.46 38.48
N ASN A 91 19.91 0.36 39.23
CA ASN A 91 19.12 -0.77 38.69
C ASN A 91 17.69 -0.36 38.29
N SER A 92 17.05 0.49 39.09
CA SER A 92 15.71 0.98 38.81
C SER A 92 15.65 1.85 37.50
N LEU A 93 16.62 2.78 37.39
CA LEU A 93 16.68 3.67 36.21
C LEU A 93 17.15 2.93 34.97
N SER A 94 18.10 1.99 35.08
CA SER A 94 18.54 1.14 33.96
C SER A 94 17.38 0.33 33.40
N ALA A 95 16.61 -0.33 34.26
CA ALA A 95 15.44 -1.10 33.83
C ALA A 95 14.37 -0.22 33.12
N ALA A 96 14.17 1.01 33.62
CA ALA A 96 13.26 1.94 32.99
C ALA A 96 13.74 2.39 31.60
N TYR A 97 15.04 2.68 31.46
CA TYR A 97 15.64 3.07 30.17
C TYR A 97 15.62 1.91 29.16
N GLU A 98 15.93 0.69 29.57
CA GLU A 98 15.89 -0.50 28.75
C GLU A 98 14.46 -0.77 28.23
N THR A 99 13.46 -0.59 29.08
CA THR A 99 12.05 -0.71 28.69
C THR A 99 11.69 0.34 27.64
N GLU A 100 12.01 1.61 27.90
CA GLU A 100 11.73 2.70 26.95
C GLU A 100 12.47 2.51 25.63
N GLN A 101 13.73 2.04 25.65
CA GLN A 101 14.49 1.71 24.43
C GLN A 101 13.80 0.64 23.60
N THR A 102 13.39 -0.46 24.23
CA THR A 102 12.70 -1.56 23.55
C THR A 102 11.38 -1.10 22.90
N GLU A 103 10.61 -0.28 23.61
CA GLU A 103 9.36 0.29 23.09
C GLU A 103 9.62 1.21 21.89
N LEU A 104 10.66 2.06 21.98
CA LEU A 104 11.02 2.97 20.87
C LEU A 104 11.56 2.21 19.66
N GLU A 105 12.38 1.17 19.83
CA GLU A 105 12.89 0.33 18.74
C GLU A 105 11.75 -0.39 18.01
N SER A 106 10.78 -0.93 18.76
CA SER A 106 9.59 -1.54 18.20
C SER A 106 8.80 -0.51 17.38
N ARG A 107 8.57 0.68 17.96
CA ARG A 107 7.85 1.75 17.29
C ARG A 107 8.54 2.26 16.03
N ILE A 108 9.87 2.38 16.06
CA ILE A 108 10.69 2.75 14.89
C ILE A 108 10.53 1.71 13.77
N THR A 109 10.51 0.43 14.11
CA THR A 109 10.32 -0.66 13.15
C THR A 109 8.95 -0.60 12.50
N GLU A 110 7.89 -0.40 13.29
CA GLU A 110 6.53 -0.24 12.79
C GLU A 110 6.40 0.96 11.83
N LEU A 111 6.91 2.13 12.25
CA LEU A 111 6.87 3.36 11.46
C LEU A 111 7.62 3.23 10.13
N ASN A 112 8.78 2.58 10.13
CA ASN A 112 9.53 2.29 8.91
C ASN A 112 8.76 1.36 7.97
N SER A 113 8.03 0.36 8.50
CA SER A 113 7.20 -0.55 7.71
C SER A 113 6.07 0.19 7.02
N VAL A 114 5.39 1.09 7.74
CA VAL A 114 4.31 1.93 7.18
C VAL A 114 4.84 2.82 6.06
N ILE A 115 5.93 3.56 6.32
CA ILE A 115 6.53 4.47 5.32
C ILE A 115 6.98 3.69 4.07
N LYS A 116 7.54 2.49 4.26
CA LYS A 116 7.98 1.65 3.14
C LYS A 116 6.81 1.17 2.30
N ALA A 117 5.76 0.66 2.93
CA ALA A 117 4.56 0.18 2.22
C ALA A 117 3.93 1.28 1.36
N GLU A 118 3.86 2.50 1.90
CA GLU A 118 3.30 3.64 1.17
C GLU A 118 4.15 4.09 -0.03
N ARG A 119 5.46 4.05 0.12
CA ARG A 119 6.36 4.33 -1.02
C ARG A 119 6.19 3.30 -2.14
N GLU A 120 6.12 2.02 -1.78
CA GLU A 120 5.88 0.93 -2.74
C GLU A 120 4.52 1.10 -3.45
N ASN A 121 3.47 1.53 -2.75
CA ASN A 121 2.16 1.83 -3.33
C ASN A 121 2.24 2.98 -4.35
N GLY A 122 2.94 4.06 -4.02
CA GLY A 122 3.16 5.17 -4.93
C GLY A 122 3.93 4.77 -6.20
N GLU A 123 5.02 4.02 -6.04
CA GLU A 123 5.81 3.50 -7.16
C GLU A 123 4.99 2.55 -8.04
N ASN A 124 4.16 1.69 -7.45
CA ASN A 124 3.26 0.80 -8.19
C ASN A 124 2.22 1.58 -9.00
N ALA A 125 1.65 2.64 -8.44
CA ALA A 125 0.70 3.50 -9.14
C ALA A 125 1.36 4.22 -10.33
N GLU A 126 2.56 4.79 -10.14
CA GLU A 126 3.32 5.46 -11.21
C GLU A 126 3.67 4.48 -12.33
N ASN A 127 4.22 3.32 -11.98
CA ASN A 127 4.59 2.28 -12.95
C ASN A 127 3.38 1.77 -13.74
N PHE A 128 2.23 1.59 -13.08
CA PHE A 128 1.01 1.19 -13.76
C PHE A 128 0.53 2.26 -14.74
N VAL A 129 0.48 3.52 -14.33
CA VAL A 129 0.03 4.63 -15.18
C VAL A 129 0.94 4.82 -16.39
N ASP A 130 2.26 4.71 -16.22
CA ASP A 130 3.20 4.80 -17.35
C ASP A 130 3.11 3.60 -18.29
N LEU A 131 2.77 2.43 -17.78
CA LEU A 131 2.54 1.24 -18.57
C LEU A 131 1.23 1.33 -19.37
N ILE A 132 0.12 1.67 -18.70
CA ILE A 132 -1.21 1.64 -19.31
C ILE A 132 -1.35 2.66 -20.44
N LYS A 133 -0.71 3.83 -20.37
CA LYS A 133 -0.70 4.85 -21.44
C LYS A 133 -0.28 4.32 -22.80
N GLN A 134 0.58 3.29 -22.82
CA GLN A 134 1.06 2.69 -24.06
C GLN A 134 -0.02 1.94 -24.83
N TYR A 135 -1.17 1.71 -24.20
CA TYR A 135 -2.26 0.88 -24.73
C TYR A 135 -3.53 1.66 -25.08
N ALA A 136 -3.45 3.00 -25.23
CA ALA A 136 -4.61 3.82 -25.58
C ALA A 136 -5.21 3.46 -26.95
N ASP A 137 -4.35 3.17 -27.93
CA ASP A 137 -4.72 2.88 -29.32
C ASP A 137 -4.60 1.40 -29.66
N ILE A 138 -4.73 0.49 -28.69
CA ILE A 138 -4.65 -0.95 -28.98
C ILE A 138 -5.89 -1.42 -29.75
N ASP A 139 -5.69 -2.23 -30.80
CA ASP A 139 -6.75 -2.82 -31.58
C ASP A 139 -7.14 -4.22 -31.11
N GLU A 140 -6.22 -4.94 -30.50
CA GLU A 140 -6.42 -6.33 -30.07
C GLU A 140 -5.73 -6.65 -28.75
N LEU A 141 -6.33 -7.58 -27.99
CA LEU A 141 -5.73 -8.15 -26.79
C LEU A 141 -4.76 -9.27 -27.16
N THR A 142 -3.48 -9.07 -26.93
CA THR A 142 -2.49 -10.13 -27.05
C THR A 142 -2.29 -10.86 -25.73
N GLN A 143 -1.86 -12.11 -25.78
CA GLN A 143 -1.50 -12.86 -24.55
C GLN A 143 -0.40 -12.15 -23.76
N ALA A 144 0.57 -11.55 -24.43
CA ALA A 144 1.63 -10.79 -23.79
C ALA A 144 1.09 -9.59 -23.02
N LEU A 145 0.16 -8.83 -23.61
CA LEU A 145 -0.49 -7.70 -22.96
C LEU A 145 -1.29 -8.14 -21.74
N LEU A 146 -2.14 -9.15 -21.87
CA LEU A 146 -2.93 -9.69 -20.76
C LEU A 146 -2.04 -10.16 -19.61
N ASN A 147 -0.96 -10.90 -19.92
CA ASN A 147 0.00 -11.34 -18.93
C ASN A 147 0.78 -10.19 -18.26
N THR A 148 0.91 -9.06 -18.93
CA THR A 148 1.62 -7.90 -18.38
C THR A 148 0.72 -7.08 -17.47
N LEU A 149 -0.52 -6.83 -17.86
CA LEU A 149 -1.42 -5.92 -17.17
C LEU A 149 -2.33 -6.61 -16.16
N ILE A 150 -2.86 -7.79 -16.49
CA ILE A 150 -3.95 -8.41 -15.73
C ILE A 150 -3.43 -9.47 -14.77
N ASP A 151 -3.89 -9.40 -13.52
CA ASP A 151 -3.70 -10.44 -12.50
C ASP A 151 -4.79 -11.49 -12.62
N ARG A 152 -6.07 -11.07 -12.54
CA ARG A 152 -7.24 -11.93 -12.67
C ARG A 152 -8.47 -11.14 -13.09
N ILE A 153 -9.48 -11.87 -13.57
CA ILE A 153 -10.80 -11.33 -13.88
C ILE A 153 -11.84 -12.14 -13.12
N GLU A 154 -12.71 -11.47 -12.39
CA GLU A 154 -13.82 -12.08 -11.68
C GLU A 154 -15.12 -11.79 -12.44
N VAL A 155 -15.84 -12.86 -12.77
CA VAL A 155 -17.12 -12.80 -13.51
C VAL A 155 -18.24 -13.03 -12.51
N HIS A 156 -19.09 -12.03 -12.30
CA HIS A 156 -20.23 -12.12 -11.37
C HIS A 156 -21.44 -12.80 -11.98
N GLU A 157 -22.40 -13.15 -11.14
CA GLU A 157 -23.72 -13.61 -11.62
C GLU A 157 -24.40 -12.50 -12.42
N PRO A 158 -25.11 -12.87 -13.51
CA PRO A 158 -25.91 -11.89 -14.22
C PRO A 158 -27.07 -11.44 -13.31
N GLU A 159 -27.26 -10.14 -13.21
CA GLU A 159 -28.38 -9.52 -12.51
C GLU A 159 -29.42 -9.04 -13.51
N ASP A 160 -30.71 -9.25 -13.22
CA ASP A 160 -31.81 -8.70 -14.00
C ASP A 160 -32.06 -7.24 -13.55
N VAL A 161 -31.74 -6.31 -14.42
CA VAL A 161 -31.98 -4.89 -14.22
C VAL A 161 -32.97 -4.41 -15.28
N ASP A 162 -34.20 -4.13 -14.89
CA ASP A 162 -35.29 -3.66 -15.78
C ASP A 162 -35.59 -4.59 -16.99
N GLY A 163 -35.37 -5.91 -16.83
CA GLY A 163 -35.59 -6.92 -17.89
C GLY A 163 -34.38 -7.14 -18.80
N GLU A 164 -33.25 -6.52 -18.51
CA GLU A 164 -31.97 -6.78 -19.16
C GLU A 164 -31.01 -7.52 -18.19
N PHE A 165 -30.39 -8.60 -18.68
CA PHE A 165 -29.40 -9.32 -17.90
C PHE A 165 -28.04 -8.64 -18.01
N ILE A 166 -27.63 -7.95 -16.94
CA ILE A 166 -26.32 -7.29 -16.84
C ILE A 166 -25.38 -8.20 -16.07
N GLN A 167 -24.23 -8.50 -16.67
CA GLN A 167 -23.19 -9.28 -16.02
C GLN A 167 -21.97 -8.40 -15.69
N LYS A 168 -21.70 -8.24 -14.39
CA LYS A 168 -20.58 -7.45 -13.90
C LYS A 168 -19.28 -8.22 -14.04
N LEU A 169 -18.23 -7.51 -14.45
CA LEU A 169 -16.85 -7.99 -14.51
C LEU A 169 -15.98 -7.12 -13.60
N ASP A 170 -15.20 -7.75 -12.75
CA ASP A 170 -14.16 -7.07 -11.99
C ASP A 170 -12.79 -7.46 -12.54
N VAL A 171 -12.10 -6.50 -13.15
CA VAL A 171 -10.75 -6.68 -13.69
C VAL A 171 -9.74 -6.22 -12.64
N TYR A 172 -8.84 -7.13 -12.27
CA TYR A 172 -7.76 -6.85 -11.33
C TYR A 172 -6.45 -6.69 -12.10
N TYR A 173 -5.87 -5.53 -12.01
CA TYR A 173 -4.60 -5.20 -12.66
C TYR A 173 -3.44 -5.52 -11.72
N LYS A 174 -2.32 -5.95 -12.30
CA LYS A 174 -1.09 -6.19 -11.55
C LYS A 174 -0.62 -4.89 -10.89
N PHE A 175 -0.12 -5.02 -9.66
CA PHE A 175 0.40 -3.95 -8.80
C PHE A 175 -0.63 -2.99 -8.21
N VAL A 176 -1.79 -2.79 -8.84
CA VAL A 176 -2.77 -1.78 -8.43
C VAL A 176 -4.15 -2.35 -8.09
N GLY A 177 -4.39 -3.64 -8.33
CA GLY A 177 -5.66 -4.29 -8.03
C GLY A 177 -6.79 -3.85 -8.97
N ARG A 178 -8.03 -3.80 -8.45
CA ARG A 178 -9.20 -3.38 -9.23
C ARG A 178 -9.27 -1.85 -9.29
N LEU A 179 -9.48 -1.34 -10.49
CA LEU A 179 -9.76 0.07 -10.76
C LEU A 179 -11.21 0.20 -11.25
N ASP A 180 -12.02 0.95 -10.51
CA ASP A 180 -13.43 1.21 -10.85
C ASP A 180 -13.55 2.41 -11.79
#